data_a869fcabd6781df2219d666f7fbd8205
#
_entry.id   a869fcabd6781df2219d666f7fbd8205
#
_cell.length_a   1.000
_cell.length_b   1.000
_cell.length_c   1.000
_cell.angle_alpha   90.00
_cell.angle_beta   90.00
_cell.angle_gamma   90.00
#
_symmetry.space_group_name_H-M   'P 1'
#
loop_
_entity.id
_entity.type
_entity.pdbx_description
1 polymer ?
#
loop_
_entity_poly.entity_id
_entity_poly.type
_entity_poly.pdbx_seq_one_letter_code
_entity_poly.pdbx_strand_id
1 'polypeptide(L)'
;MRSMSYRILGETHSMALSNSQKEKITVLLEKKIEDKLRRYARETSSMPFLTRLIQDSEKVAAYSFIHSIATTLGMSIYEDVSKIIAEESADECFTKYDVGGVISREQKSVIDDIVRKLRNGEMEVNHAQEIKLVLDASAKDGKAQREGRIADFYMRREGKEYYFE
;
A
#
# COMPACT_ATOMS: atom_id res chain seq x y z
N MET A 1 23.11 -18.81 -1.80
CA MET A 1 22.42 -17.56 -2.14
C MET A 1 23.37 -16.40 -1.88
N ARG A 2 23.74 -15.64 -2.92
CA ARG A 2 24.64 -14.50 -2.77
C ARG A 2 23.85 -13.30 -2.27
N SER A 3 24.24 -12.74 -1.11
CA SER A 3 23.72 -11.47 -0.57
C SER A 3 24.16 -10.35 -1.49
N MET A 4 23.21 -9.62 -2.05
CA MET A 4 23.46 -8.34 -2.74
C MET A 4 23.65 -7.24 -1.69
N SER A 5 24.87 -6.73 -1.57
CA SER A 5 25.18 -5.59 -0.69
C SER A 5 25.36 -4.35 -1.56
N TYR A 6 24.55 -3.31 -1.33
CA TYR A 6 24.75 -1.99 -1.91
C TYR A 6 25.49 -1.11 -0.89
N ARG A 7 26.60 -0.53 -1.34
CA ARG A 7 27.40 0.40 -0.54
C ARG A 7 26.97 1.83 -0.87
N ILE A 8 26.25 2.46 0.04
CA ILE A 8 26.01 3.90 0.00
C ILE A 8 26.63 4.48 1.27
N LEU A 9 27.73 5.25 1.08
CA LEU A 9 28.39 6.06 2.11
C LEU A 9 28.65 5.36 3.47
N GLY A 10 29.57 4.41 3.49
CA GLY A 10 30.27 4.03 4.73
C GLY A 10 29.64 2.97 5.61
N GLU A 11 28.35 2.68 5.51
CA GLU A 11 27.70 1.63 6.29
C GLU A 11 27.09 0.55 5.41
N THR A 12 27.51 -0.69 5.61
CA THR A 12 26.88 -1.86 5.00
C THR A 12 25.57 -2.18 5.74
N HIS A 13 24.45 -1.59 5.32
CA HIS A 13 23.17 -2.06 5.81
C HIS A 13 22.92 -3.47 5.24
N SER A 14 22.86 -4.45 6.13
CA SER A 14 22.39 -5.78 5.78
C SER A 14 20.92 -5.69 5.33
N MET A 15 20.63 -6.07 4.07
CA MET A 15 19.25 -6.16 3.59
C MET A 15 18.50 -7.40 4.13
N ALA A 16 19.08 -8.11 5.07
CA ALA A 16 18.45 -9.27 5.70
C ALA A 16 17.62 -8.83 6.91
N LEU A 17 16.42 -9.40 7.02
CA LEU A 17 15.57 -9.21 8.19
C LEU A 17 16.29 -9.67 9.47
N SER A 18 16.17 -8.90 10.54
CA SER A 18 16.62 -9.30 11.88
C SER A 18 15.86 -10.54 12.36
N ASN A 19 16.42 -11.25 13.32
CA ASN A 19 15.71 -12.40 13.90
C ASN A 19 14.42 -11.97 14.61
N SER A 20 14.42 -10.82 15.26
CA SER A 20 13.23 -10.21 15.86
C SER A 20 12.14 -9.93 14.84
N GLN A 21 12.49 -9.33 13.69
CA GLN A 21 11.55 -9.07 12.61
C GLN A 21 10.96 -10.37 12.05
N LYS A 22 11.79 -11.39 11.82
CA LYS A 22 11.33 -12.71 11.34
C LYS A 22 10.34 -13.33 12.29
N GLU A 23 10.62 -13.29 13.59
CA GLU A 23 9.73 -13.82 14.61
C GLU A 23 8.39 -13.08 14.63
N LYS A 24 8.41 -11.74 14.68
CA LYS A 24 7.20 -10.91 14.63
C LYS A 24 6.35 -11.18 13.37
N ILE A 25 7.00 -11.31 12.20
CA ILE A 25 6.33 -11.62 10.95
C ILE A 25 5.70 -13.03 11.01
N THR A 26 6.42 -14.01 11.53
CA THR A 26 5.91 -15.39 11.68
C THR A 26 4.66 -15.41 12.55
N VAL A 27 4.71 -14.79 13.74
CA VAL A 27 3.57 -14.70 14.66
C VAL A 27 2.38 -13.98 14.01
N LEU A 28 2.65 -12.89 13.27
CA LEU A 28 1.60 -12.16 12.54
C LEU A 28 0.91 -13.07 11.50
N LEU A 29 1.70 -13.80 10.70
CA LEU A 29 1.18 -14.67 9.66
C LEU A 29 0.37 -15.82 10.25
N GLU A 30 0.90 -16.49 11.26
CA GLU A 30 0.22 -17.59 11.97
C GLU A 30 -1.13 -17.13 12.51
N LYS A 31 -1.15 -16.00 13.24
CA LYS A 31 -2.39 -15.43 13.78
C LYS A 31 -3.41 -15.09 12.68
N LYS A 32 -2.98 -14.46 11.58
CA LYS A 32 -3.88 -14.10 10.46
C LYS A 32 -4.47 -15.36 9.79
N ILE A 33 -3.65 -16.40 9.61
CA ILE A 33 -4.09 -17.68 9.03
C ILE A 33 -5.06 -18.39 9.99
N GLU A 34 -4.74 -18.48 11.27
CA GLU A 34 -5.62 -19.10 12.27
C GLU A 34 -6.97 -18.38 12.38
N ASP A 35 -6.96 -17.04 12.44
CA ASP A 35 -8.18 -16.24 12.47
C ASP A 35 -9.02 -16.46 11.21
N LYS A 36 -8.37 -16.61 10.06
CA LYS A 36 -9.04 -16.90 8.80
C LYS A 36 -9.65 -18.30 8.78
N LEU A 37 -8.91 -19.30 9.25
CA LEU A 37 -9.40 -20.68 9.39
C LEU A 37 -10.60 -20.75 10.30
N ARG A 38 -10.57 -20.05 11.45
CA ARG A 38 -11.65 -20.03 12.43
C ARG A 38 -12.94 -19.40 11.89
N ARG A 39 -12.80 -18.35 11.06
CA ARG A 39 -13.94 -17.58 10.50
C ARG A 39 -14.41 -18.12 9.15
N TYR A 40 -13.68 -19.05 8.55
CA TYR A 40 -14.02 -19.56 7.25
C TYR A 40 -15.30 -20.38 7.31
N ALA A 41 -16.38 -19.81 6.76
CA ALA A 41 -17.58 -20.57 6.47
C ALA A 41 -17.49 -21.06 5.01
N ARG A 42 -17.74 -22.34 4.80
CA ARG A 42 -17.71 -22.96 3.47
C ARG A 42 -18.77 -22.30 2.56
N GLU A 43 -18.35 -21.29 1.81
CA GLU A 43 -19.21 -20.64 0.81
C GLU A 43 -19.12 -21.38 -0.52
N THR A 44 -20.04 -22.29 -0.75
CA THR A 44 -20.23 -22.91 -2.06
C THR A 44 -21.20 -22.11 -2.95
N SER A 45 -21.98 -21.21 -2.35
CA SER A 45 -22.99 -20.41 -3.03
C SER A 45 -22.43 -19.19 -3.78
N SER A 46 -21.26 -18.70 -3.42
CA SER A 46 -20.66 -17.50 -4.03
C SER A 46 -20.09 -17.74 -5.44
N MET A 47 -19.95 -18.99 -5.88
CA MET A 47 -19.38 -19.35 -7.19
C MET A 47 -20.25 -20.38 -7.95
N PRO A 48 -21.52 -20.05 -8.25
CA PRO A 48 -22.45 -21.01 -8.87
C PRO A 48 -22.00 -21.50 -10.24
N PHE A 49 -21.29 -20.67 -11.00
CA PHE A 49 -20.74 -21.04 -12.30
C PHE A 49 -19.62 -22.08 -12.16
N LEU A 50 -18.64 -21.83 -11.25
CA LEU A 50 -17.55 -22.79 -11.00
C LEU A 50 -18.06 -24.11 -10.44
N THR A 51 -19.06 -24.09 -9.56
CA THR A 51 -19.67 -25.29 -8.99
C THR A 51 -20.32 -26.15 -10.10
N ARG A 52 -20.97 -25.51 -11.06
CA ARG A 52 -21.54 -26.21 -12.22
C ARG A 52 -20.49 -26.73 -13.20
N LEU A 53 -19.42 -25.97 -13.42
CA LEU A 53 -18.36 -26.33 -14.35
C LEU A 53 -17.49 -27.47 -13.83
N ILE A 54 -17.07 -27.38 -12.57
CA ILE A 54 -16.15 -28.35 -11.95
C ILE A 54 -16.88 -29.60 -11.46
N GLN A 55 -18.17 -29.48 -11.10
CA GLN A 55 -19.00 -30.54 -10.53
C GLN A 55 -18.42 -31.26 -9.31
N ASP A 56 -17.51 -30.58 -8.60
CA ASP A 56 -16.79 -31.07 -7.44
C ASP A 56 -16.79 -29.97 -6.36
N SER A 57 -17.69 -30.11 -5.40
CA SER A 57 -17.89 -29.10 -4.35
C SER A 57 -16.70 -28.96 -3.40
N GLU A 58 -15.85 -29.99 -3.28
CA GLU A 58 -14.66 -29.94 -2.42
C GLU A 58 -13.55 -29.10 -3.07
N LYS A 59 -13.32 -29.30 -4.38
CA LYS A 59 -12.37 -28.48 -5.13
C LYS A 59 -12.78 -27.02 -5.20
N VAL A 60 -14.07 -26.73 -5.39
CA VAL A 60 -14.58 -25.35 -5.38
C VAL A 60 -14.42 -24.72 -4.00
N ALA A 61 -14.67 -25.46 -2.91
CA ALA A 61 -14.47 -24.97 -1.57
C ALA A 61 -12.98 -24.71 -1.28
N ALA A 62 -12.07 -25.61 -1.68
CA ALA A 62 -10.63 -25.40 -1.55
C ALA A 62 -10.16 -24.17 -2.31
N TYR A 63 -10.61 -23.99 -3.56
CA TYR A 63 -10.30 -22.80 -4.36
C TYR A 63 -10.80 -21.51 -3.66
N SER A 64 -12.05 -21.50 -3.21
CA SER A 64 -12.63 -20.35 -2.49
C SER A 64 -11.84 -20.00 -1.24
N PHE A 65 -11.37 -21.00 -0.49
CA PHE A 65 -10.53 -20.82 0.68
C PHE A 65 -9.18 -20.19 0.33
N ILE A 66 -8.48 -20.76 -0.67
CA ILE A 66 -7.19 -20.24 -1.14
C ILE A 66 -7.33 -18.80 -1.64
N HIS A 67 -8.36 -18.53 -2.45
CA HIS A 67 -8.66 -17.18 -2.95
C HIS A 67 -8.90 -16.19 -1.79
N SER A 68 -9.65 -16.62 -0.78
CA SER A 68 -9.94 -15.82 0.41
C SER A 68 -8.68 -15.51 1.24
N ILE A 69 -7.75 -16.47 1.36
CA ILE A 69 -6.44 -16.25 1.99
C ILE A 69 -5.62 -15.27 1.14
N ALA A 70 -5.50 -15.51 -0.16
CA ALA A 70 -4.73 -14.65 -1.06
C ALA A 70 -5.21 -13.19 -1.01
N THR A 71 -6.53 -12.96 -0.99
CA THR A 71 -7.11 -11.63 -0.83
C THR A 71 -6.75 -11.00 0.51
N THR A 72 -6.82 -11.77 1.61
CA THR A 72 -6.44 -11.27 2.94
C THR A 72 -4.97 -10.91 3.02
N LEU A 73 -4.09 -11.72 2.39
CA LEU A 73 -2.66 -11.44 2.29
C LEU A 73 -2.41 -10.13 1.52
N GLY A 74 -3.10 -9.95 0.37
CA GLY A 74 -2.95 -8.75 -0.46
C GLY A 74 -3.47 -7.47 0.18
N MET A 75 -4.48 -7.55 1.06
CA MET A 75 -5.16 -6.36 1.60
C MET A 75 -4.62 -5.84 2.94
N SER A 76 -3.93 -6.65 3.72
CA SER A 76 -3.53 -6.22 5.06
C SER A 76 -2.20 -6.74 5.57
N ILE A 77 -1.71 -7.84 5.05
CA ILE A 77 -0.45 -8.41 5.55
C ILE A 77 0.74 -7.59 5.12
N TYR A 78 0.75 -7.09 3.88
CA TYR A 78 1.86 -6.28 3.38
C TYR A 78 2.05 -5.00 4.18
N GLU A 79 0.97 -4.34 4.59
CA GLU A 79 1.02 -3.15 5.42
C GLU A 79 1.62 -3.46 6.80
N ASP A 80 1.13 -4.51 7.45
CA ASP A 80 1.61 -4.92 8.78
C ASP A 80 3.07 -5.39 8.74
N VAL A 81 3.48 -6.13 7.69
CA VAL A 81 4.87 -6.56 7.49
C VAL A 81 5.78 -5.37 7.21
N SER A 82 5.35 -4.42 6.38
CA SER A 82 6.10 -3.19 6.10
C SER A 82 6.35 -2.40 7.38
N LYS A 83 5.34 -2.32 8.26
CA LYS A 83 5.48 -1.68 9.57
C LYS A 83 6.52 -2.39 10.44
N ILE A 84 6.47 -3.72 10.56
CA ILE A 84 7.45 -4.50 11.33
C ILE A 84 8.87 -4.28 10.80
N ILE A 85 9.04 -4.21 9.48
CA ILE A 85 10.35 -3.98 8.87
C ILE A 85 10.84 -2.55 9.15
N ALA A 86 9.96 -1.55 9.05
CA ALA A 86 10.33 -0.16 9.22
C ALA A 86 10.60 0.22 10.69
N GLU A 87 9.91 -0.38 11.66
CA GLU A 87 10.02 -0.05 13.09
C GLU A 87 11.45 -0.01 13.64
N GLU A 88 12.37 -0.82 13.09
CA GLU A 88 13.77 -0.86 13.55
C GLU A 88 14.64 0.26 12.96
N SER A 89 14.19 0.94 11.90
CA SER A 89 15.02 1.91 11.15
C SER A 89 14.33 3.24 10.85
N ALA A 90 13.03 3.35 11.06
CA ALA A 90 12.28 4.57 10.87
C ALA A 90 12.15 5.37 12.18
N ASP A 91 12.11 6.69 12.07
CA ASP A 91 11.80 7.58 13.20
C ASP A 91 10.34 7.37 13.65
N GLU A 92 9.44 7.15 12.69
CA GLU A 92 8.05 6.77 12.91
C GLU A 92 7.48 6.05 11.69
N CYS A 93 6.49 5.18 11.90
CA CYS A 93 5.78 4.51 10.82
C CYS A 93 4.34 4.15 11.22
N PHE A 94 3.42 4.24 10.27
CA PHE A 94 1.99 3.99 10.47
C PHE A 94 1.39 3.25 9.28
N THR A 95 0.42 2.39 9.54
CA THR A 95 -0.47 1.83 8.52
C THR A 95 -1.73 2.67 8.46
N LYS A 96 -2.38 2.74 7.29
CA LYS A 96 -3.61 3.54 7.06
C LYS A 96 -3.45 5.01 7.48
N TYR A 97 -2.32 5.60 7.08
CA TYR A 97 -1.98 6.98 7.44
C TYR A 97 -2.78 7.99 6.62
N ASP A 98 -3.51 8.87 7.31
CA ASP A 98 -4.16 10.00 6.66
C ASP A 98 -3.11 11.07 6.34
N VAL A 99 -2.74 11.16 5.07
CA VAL A 99 -1.78 12.16 4.58
C VAL A 99 -2.28 13.58 4.85
N GLY A 100 -3.59 13.75 4.96
CA GLY A 100 -4.19 15.05 5.18
C GLY A 100 -4.00 15.95 3.96
N GLY A 101 -4.01 17.22 4.23
CA GLY A 101 -3.77 18.24 3.23
C GLY A 101 -4.99 19.12 2.96
N VAL A 102 -4.70 20.35 2.63
CA VAL A 102 -5.70 21.35 2.23
C VAL A 102 -5.27 21.88 0.88
N ILE A 103 -6.09 21.68 -0.12
CA ILE A 103 -5.85 22.22 -1.46
C ILE A 103 -6.97 23.21 -1.83
N SER A 104 -6.63 24.24 -2.58
CA SER A 104 -7.62 25.14 -3.13
C SER A 104 -8.37 24.51 -4.30
N ARG A 105 -9.53 25.05 -4.66
CA ARG A 105 -10.28 24.58 -5.84
C ARG A 105 -9.45 24.74 -7.11
N GLU A 106 -8.66 25.82 -7.19
CA GLU A 106 -7.77 26.10 -8.31
C GLU A 106 -6.65 25.06 -8.41
N GLN A 107 -6.01 24.73 -7.29
CA GLN A 107 -4.98 23.69 -7.25
C GLN A 107 -5.54 22.34 -7.70
N LYS A 108 -6.74 21.98 -7.20
CA LYS A 108 -7.41 20.76 -7.64
C LYS A 108 -7.67 20.75 -9.15
N SER A 109 -8.18 21.86 -9.69
CA SER A 109 -8.43 21.99 -11.14
C SER A 109 -7.14 21.82 -11.96
N VAL A 110 -6.02 22.38 -11.48
CA VAL A 110 -4.71 22.23 -12.13
C VAL A 110 -4.23 20.78 -12.06
N ILE A 111 -4.38 20.09 -10.91
CA ILE A 111 -4.04 18.68 -10.78
C ILE A 111 -4.86 17.83 -11.75
N ASP A 112 -6.17 18.02 -11.79
CA ASP A 112 -7.06 17.29 -12.71
C ASP A 112 -6.68 17.51 -14.19
N ASP A 113 -6.31 18.75 -14.56
CA ASP A 113 -5.83 19.07 -15.91
C ASP A 113 -4.50 18.41 -16.24
N ILE A 114 -3.53 18.44 -15.33
CA ILE A 114 -2.24 17.74 -15.46
C ILE A 114 -2.47 16.23 -15.67
N VAL A 115 -3.26 15.58 -14.82
CA VAL A 115 -3.56 14.16 -14.92
C VAL A 115 -4.24 13.83 -16.25
N ARG A 116 -5.19 14.65 -16.69
CA ARG A 116 -5.86 14.50 -17.98
C ARG A 116 -4.85 14.58 -19.14
N LYS A 117 -3.99 15.61 -19.16
CA LYS A 117 -2.99 15.82 -20.21
C LYS A 117 -1.96 14.69 -20.26
N LEU A 118 -1.49 14.22 -19.10
CA LEU A 118 -0.57 13.07 -19.04
C LEU A 118 -1.22 11.79 -19.59
N ARG A 119 -2.47 11.52 -19.21
CA ARG A 119 -3.22 10.34 -19.71
C ARG A 119 -3.46 10.38 -21.21
N ASN A 120 -3.65 11.56 -21.77
CA ASN A 120 -3.89 11.74 -23.20
C ASN A 120 -2.58 11.85 -24.02
N GLY A 121 -1.40 11.84 -23.38
CA GLY A 121 -0.12 12.08 -24.07
C GLY A 121 0.07 13.51 -24.59
N GLU A 122 -0.72 14.47 -24.06
CA GLU A 122 -0.64 15.89 -24.42
C GLU A 122 0.49 16.62 -23.66
N MET A 123 1.07 15.98 -22.65
CA MET A 123 2.13 16.52 -21.81
C MET A 123 3.12 15.42 -21.43
N GLU A 124 4.42 15.76 -21.43
CA GLU A 124 5.47 14.88 -20.92
C GLU A 124 5.55 14.95 -19.39
N VAL A 125 5.93 13.84 -18.75
CA VAL A 125 6.10 13.75 -17.30
C VAL A 125 7.26 14.64 -16.86
N ASN A 126 6.95 15.64 -16.02
CA ASN A 126 7.95 16.50 -15.38
C ASN A 126 7.48 16.93 -14.00
N HIS A 127 7.82 16.12 -13.01
CA HIS A 127 7.37 16.29 -11.63
C HIS A 127 7.69 17.68 -11.05
N ALA A 128 8.87 18.24 -11.34
CA ALA A 128 9.24 19.57 -10.85
C ALA A 128 8.36 20.68 -11.44
N GLN A 129 8.05 20.58 -12.72
CA GLN A 129 7.17 21.53 -13.41
C GLN A 129 5.73 21.37 -12.95
N GLU A 130 5.26 20.15 -12.75
CA GLU A 130 3.92 19.83 -12.26
C GLU A 130 3.68 20.40 -10.86
N ILE A 131 4.61 20.19 -9.93
CA ILE A 131 4.56 20.79 -8.59
C ILE A 131 4.51 22.31 -8.68
N LYS A 132 5.36 22.93 -9.53
CA LYS A 132 5.36 24.37 -9.70
C LYS A 132 4.00 24.89 -10.18
N LEU A 133 3.40 24.24 -11.17
CA LEU A 133 2.08 24.62 -11.67
C LEU A 133 1.00 24.57 -10.58
N VAL A 134 1.02 23.54 -9.74
CA VAL A 134 0.10 23.40 -8.62
C VAL A 134 0.32 24.47 -7.56
N LEU A 135 1.59 24.75 -7.22
CA LEU A 135 1.93 25.78 -6.22
C LEU A 135 1.63 27.20 -6.73
N ASP A 136 1.87 27.49 -8.01
CA ASP A 136 1.55 28.80 -8.63
C ASP A 136 0.03 29.05 -8.70
N ALA A 137 -0.79 28.00 -8.71
CA ALA A 137 -2.25 28.08 -8.65
C ALA A 137 -2.79 28.33 -7.23
N SER A 138 -1.92 28.40 -6.22
CA SER A 138 -2.34 28.62 -4.84
C SER A 138 -2.82 30.03 -4.59
N ALA A 139 -4.01 30.16 -4.02
CA ALA A 139 -4.50 31.33 -3.29
C ALA A 139 -5.16 32.47 -4.07
N LYS A 140 -5.85 32.23 -5.14
CA LYS A 140 -6.81 33.21 -5.66
C LYS A 140 -8.22 32.67 -5.41
N ASP A 141 -8.86 33.16 -4.34
CA ASP A 141 -10.30 33.16 -4.10
C ASP A 141 -11.04 31.80 -3.92
N GLY A 142 -10.37 30.67 -3.74
CA GLY A 142 -11.01 29.37 -3.49
C GLY A 142 -11.17 29.07 -2.00
N LYS A 143 -12.28 28.47 -1.60
CA LYS A 143 -12.38 27.84 -0.29
C LYS A 143 -11.42 26.64 -0.27
N ALA A 144 -10.49 26.64 0.67
CA ALA A 144 -9.62 25.50 0.91
C ALA A 144 -10.47 24.23 1.14
N GLN A 145 -10.22 23.19 0.37
CA GLN A 145 -10.87 21.90 0.55
C GLN A 145 -9.86 20.94 1.19
N ARG A 146 -10.32 20.28 2.24
CA ARG A 146 -9.53 19.20 2.83
C ARG A 146 -9.76 17.95 2.01
N GLU A 147 -8.77 17.54 1.25
CA GLU A 147 -8.74 16.23 0.59
C GLU A 147 -7.68 15.39 1.29
N GLY A 148 -8.12 14.52 2.19
CA GLY A 148 -7.26 13.51 2.80
C GLY A 148 -7.19 12.30 1.88
N ARG A 149 -5.98 11.77 1.70
CA ARG A 149 -5.74 10.45 1.12
C ARG A 149 -5.14 9.56 2.19
N ILE A 150 -5.57 8.32 2.23
CA ILE A 150 -5.03 7.33 3.15
C ILE A 150 -3.94 6.58 2.40
N ALA A 151 -2.70 6.74 2.85
CA ALA A 151 -1.61 5.89 2.44
C ALA A 151 -1.70 4.55 3.16
N ASP A 152 -1.51 3.44 2.46
CA ASP A 152 -1.54 2.11 3.05
C ASP A 152 -0.43 1.94 4.09
N PHE A 153 0.72 2.52 3.81
CA PHE A 153 1.84 2.58 4.74
C PHE A 153 2.59 3.91 4.61
N TYR A 154 2.95 4.50 5.75
CA TYR A 154 3.76 5.72 5.88
C TYR A 154 4.96 5.45 6.76
N MET A 155 6.11 5.99 6.41
CA MET A 155 7.25 6.07 7.31
C MET A 155 8.01 7.39 7.15
N ARG A 156 8.62 7.84 8.26
CA ARG A 156 9.62 8.92 8.26
C ARG A 156 10.97 8.35 8.66
N ARG A 157 11.99 8.69 7.91
CA ARG A 157 13.37 8.30 8.19
C ARG A 157 14.33 9.40 7.79
N GLU A 158 15.22 9.80 8.72
CA GLU A 158 16.22 10.82 8.48
C GLU A 158 15.61 12.15 7.96
N GLY A 159 14.44 12.52 8.50
CA GLY A 159 13.71 13.72 8.12
C GLY A 159 13.01 13.65 6.75
N LYS A 160 13.03 12.51 6.08
CA LYS A 160 12.30 12.27 4.82
C LYS A 160 11.05 11.45 5.06
N GLU A 161 9.99 11.79 4.37
CA GLU A 161 8.69 11.11 4.43
C GLU A 161 8.49 10.24 3.20
N TYR A 162 7.95 9.04 3.43
CA TYR A 162 7.68 8.05 2.40
C TYR A 162 6.23 7.57 2.55
N TYR A 163 5.49 7.61 1.45
CA TYR A 163 4.09 7.21 1.35
C TYR A 163 3.96 6.07 0.34
N PHE A 164 3.25 5.02 0.71
CA PHE A 164 3.03 3.82 -0.12
C PHE A 164 1.53 3.56 -0.26
N GLU A 165 1.11 3.25 -1.51
CA GLU A 165 -0.23 2.81 -1.91
C GLU A 165 -0.18 1.44 -2.60
#